data_619facfbe5dd4bf97bdef0bfca97b45c
#
_entry.id   619facfbe5dd4bf97bdef0bfca97b45c
#
_cell.length_a   1.000
_cell.length_b   1.000
_cell.length_c   1.000
_cell.angle_alpha   90.00
_cell.angle_beta   90.00
_cell.angle_gamma   90.00
#
_symmetry.space_group_name_H-M   'P 1'
#
loop_
_entity.id
_entity.type
_entity.pdbx_description
1 polymer ?
#
loop_
_entity_poly.entity_id
_entity_poly.type
_entity_poly.pdbx_seq_one_letter_code
_entity_poly.pdbx_strand_id
1 'polypeptide(L)'
;MDSTDTPAPPSASKFRVGEWQVEPDLNRISCDDRTIQLEPKLMDVLVYLALNAGRVVSKIDITDAVWPDVFITESVITRSIAGLRRSFGDDVKNPRFIETISKRGYRLIAEVEIGASVHEPPASRAPKNVGKRIPFVVGQWVREENFYGREAVIEEVLHGNRNWLWLLGTRRIGKTSVLKQLEHIAASSPDLGFVPVFWDLQGADRPEEFHLDFAEALLDAEERLERGGIEIQEVQAGDCFESLGRLRRKLLSKGRRLLLLCDEVEELIQLNRQDPSLLRKLRRAFHSRDGIRSVLASSSRLWQLAEADEDTSPFLDGFTPPLSLGSLSDASARELVLQSRLPEAARPGFSDDEVERIRSACGNHPYQIQLLCRRTLDRGNLDNAIEEIAHDRAVSFFFSVDFGLLGEAERTILRVLVDGPYSSERIAEESEHTPEEVAASLAALSDLGLIARDPQGRHEIASQFLRRWLSEGADSGEASRVES
;
A
#
# COMPACT_ATOMS: atom_id res chain seq x y z
N MET A 1 -6.57 -44.80 -16.41
CA MET A 1 -5.51 -44.32 -17.34
C MET A 1 -6.17 -43.29 -18.24
N ASP A 2 -6.09 -42.04 -17.88
CA ASP A 2 -6.22 -40.96 -18.80
C ASP A 2 -5.55 -39.75 -18.13
N SER A 3 -4.39 -39.46 -18.67
CA SER A 3 -3.52 -38.37 -18.22
C SER A 3 -4.05 -37.12 -18.82
N THR A 4 -4.60 -36.21 -18.00
CA THR A 4 -4.89 -34.83 -18.39
C THR A 4 -3.57 -34.05 -18.45
N ASP A 5 -3.07 -33.98 -19.66
CA ASP A 5 -1.91 -33.15 -20.05
C ASP A 5 -2.32 -31.68 -19.98
N THR A 6 -1.93 -31.01 -18.92
CA THR A 6 -2.06 -29.54 -18.82
C THR A 6 -0.93 -28.94 -19.65
N PRO A 7 -1.19 -28.15 -20.70
CA PRO A 7 -0.13 -27.57 -21.51
C PRO A 7 0.72 -26.61 -20.66
N ALA A 8 2.03 -26.86 -20.63
CA ALA A 8 3.01 -25.97 -20.05
C ALA A 8 2.96 -24.58 -20.72
N PRO A 9 3.21 -23.47 -19.99
CA PRO A 9 3.25 -22.14 -20.59
C PRO A 9 4.35 -22.08 -21.67
N PRO A 10 4.17 -21.31 -22.75
CA PRO A 10 5.13 -21.22 -23.84
C PRO A 10 6.48 -20.73 -23.33
N SER A 11 7.52 -21.52 -23.55
CA SER A 11 8.92 -21.22 -23.27
C SER A 11 9.33 -19.96 -24.03
N ALA A 12 9.74 -18.91 -23.32
CA ALA A 12 10.27 -17.71 -23.95
C ALA A 12 11.67 -17.99 -24.51
N SER A 13 11.83 -17.92 -25.82
CA SER A 13 13.14 -18.10 -26.49
C SER A 13 14.15 -17.03 -26.04
N LYS A 14 15.45 -17.38 -26.03
CA LYS A 14 16.55 -16.44 -25.72
C LYS A 14 16.48 -15.22 -26.62
N PHE A 15 16.73 -14.05 -26.06
CA PHE A 15 16.77 -12.77 -26.77
C PHE A 15 17.91 -11.89 -26.25
N ARG A 16 18.16 -10.76 -26.93
CA ARG A 16 19.19 -9.78 -26.49
C ARG A 16 18.55 -8.44 -26.18
N VAL A 17 19.12 -7.76 -25.17
CA VAL A 17 18.82 -6.38 -24.80
C VAL A 17 20.13 -5.61 -24.77
N GLY A 18 20.39 -4.84 -25.82
CA GLY A 18 21.71 -4.23 -26.02
C GLY A 18 22.82 -5.30 -26.06
N GLU A 19 23.83 -5.13 -25.21
CA GLU A 19 24.94 -6.08 -25.05
C GLU A 19 24.59 -7.34 -24.24
N TRP A 20 23.43 -7.38 -23.54
CA TRP A 20 23.05 -8.48 -22.66
C TRP A 20 22.26 -9.57 -23.38
N GLN A 21 22.67 -10.81 -23.24
CA GLN A 21 21.89 -11.98 -23.59
C GLN A 21 20.95 -12.34 -22.45
N VAL A 22 19.67 -12.52 -22.75
CA VAL A 22 18.61 -12.84 -21.79
C VAL A 22 18.13 -14.28 -22.01
N GLU A 23 18.13 -15.08 -20.96
CA GLU A 23 17.68 -16.48 -20.95
C GLU A 23 16.53 -16.63 -19.93
N PRO A 24 15.29 -16.37 -20.33
CA PRO A 24 14.14 -16.35 -19.43
C PRO A 24 13.94 -17.64 -18.64
N ASP A 25 14.05 -18.78 -19.32
CA ASP A 25 13.85 -20.11 -18.69
C ASP A 25 14.86 -20.40 -17.56
N LEU A 26 16.00 -19.73 -17.58
CA LEU A 26 17.03 -19.85 -16.56
C LEU A 26 17.06 -18.66 -15.60
N ASN A 27 16.15 -17.68 -15.75
CA ASN A 27 16.16 -16.42 -15.01
C ASN A 27 17.53 -15.74 -15.01
N ARG A 28 18.22 -15.73 -16.16
CA ARG A 28 19.62 -15.36 -16.27
C ARG A 28 19.84 -14.32 -17.35
N ILE A 29 20.72 -13.35 -17.07
CA ILE A 29 21.26 -12.44 -18.05
C ILE A 29 22.78 -12.56 -18.07
N SER A 30 23.40 -12.44 -19.25
CA SER A 30 24.85 -12.53 -19.43
C SER A 30 25.36 -11.53 -20.44
N CYS A 31 26.54 -10.95 -20.15
CA CYS A 31 27.26 -10.04 -21.03
C CYS A 31 28.75 -10.28 -20.83
N ASP A 32 29.48 -10.65 -21.88
CA ASP A 32 30.88 -11.08 -21.83
C ASP A 32 31.11 -12.16 -20.75
N ASP A 33 32.00 -11.91 -19.81
CA ASP A 33 32.31 -12.82 -18.69
C ASP A 33 31.38 -12.64 -17.47
N ARG A 34 30.41 -11.74 -17.53
CA ARG A 34 29.46 -11.48 -16.45
C ARG A 34 28.18 -12.28 -16.65
N THR A 35 27.78 -13.01 -15.63
CA THR A 35 26.49 -13.71 -15.57
C THR A 35 25.79 -13.32 -14.29
N ILE A 36 24.52 -12.89 -14.40
CA ILE A 36 23.69 -12.45 -13.27
C ILE A 36 22.42 -13.28 -13.26
N GLN A 37 22.13 -13.86 -12.11
CA GLN A 37 20.87 -14.53 -11.84
C GLN A 37 19.85 -13.48 -11.39
N LEU A 38 18.72 -13.38 -12.08
CA LEU A 38 17.62 -12.53 -11.70
C LEU A 38 16.59 -13.30 -10.86
N GLU A 39 15.88 -12.59 -10.03
CA GLU A 39 14.66 -13.16 -9.43
C GLU A 39 13.61 -13.42 -10.52
N PRO A 40 12.78 -14.48 -10.40
CA PRO A 40 11.80 -14.83 -11.44
C PRO A 40 10.91 -13.65 -11.86
N LYS A 41 10.44 -12.86 -10.89
CA LYS A 41 9.58 -11.71 -11.18
C LYS A 41 10.31 -10.55 -11.85
N LEU A 42 11.60 -10.35 -11.56
CA LEU A 42 12.42 -9.39 -12.30
C LEU A 42 12.57 -9.81 -13.76
N MET A 43 12.76 -11.11 -14.00
CA MET A 43 12.83 -11.66 -15.36
C MET A 43 11.50 -11.47 -16.11
N ASP A 44 10.36 -11.73 -15.47
CA ASP A 44 9.04 -11.50 -16.05
C ASP A 44 8.86 -10.02 -16.47
N VAL A 45 9.26 -9.07 -15.61
CA VAL A 45 9.23 -7.62 -15.94
C VAL A 45 10.13 -7.31 -17.13
N LEU A 46 11.35 -7.86 -17.15
CA LEU A 46 12.29 -7.65 -18.27
C LEU A 46 11.71 -8.17 -19.59
N VAL A 47 11.16 -9.37 -19.60
CA VAL A 47 10.50 -9.98 -20.76
C VAL A 47 9.35 -9.10 -21.25
N TYR A 48 8.50 -8.63 -20.32
CA TYR A 48 7.37 -7.77 -20.68
C TYR A 48 7.82 -6.42 -21.29
N LEU A 49 8.84 -5.79 -20.71
CA LEU A 49 9.42 -4.57 -21.25
C LEU A 49 10.07 -4.80 -22.63
N ALA A 50 10.75 -5.95 -22.82
CA ALA A 50 11.38 -6.31 -24.09
C ALA A 50 10.34 -6.54 -25.22
N LEU A 51 9.22 -7.19 -24.89
CA LEU A 51 8.10 -7.35 -25.83
C LEU A 51 7.44 -6.02 -26.22
N ASN A 52 7.60 -4.99 -25.39
CA ASN A 52 7.08 -3.65 -25.61
C ASN A 52 8.21 -2.61 -25.85
N ALA A 53 9.38 -3.06 -26.32
CA ALA A 53 10.54 -2.19 -26.52
C ALA A 53 10.21 -0.93 -27.32
N GLY A 54 10.74 0.21 -26.89
CA GLY A 54 10.51 1.52 -27.51
C GLY A 54 9.15 2.16 -27.17
N ARG A 55 8.21 1.42 -26.56
CA ARG A 55 6.90 1.96 -26.12
C ARG A 55 6.93 2.29 -24.63
N VAL A 56 6.16 3.30 -24.23
CA VAL A 56 5.92 3.59 -22.82
C VAL A 56 4.92 2.60 -22.28
N VAL A 57 5.29 1.86 -21.25
CA VAL A 57 4.45 0.87 -20.56
C VAL A 57 4.09 1.45 -19.20
N SER A 58 2.79 1.53 -18.89
CA SER A 58 2.36 2.04 -17.59
C SER A 58 2.65 1.04 -16.46
N LYS A 59 2.73 1.54 -15.23
CA LYS A 59 2.86 0.67 -14.05
C LYS A 59 1.71 -0.36 -13.98
N ILE A 60 0.50 0.06 -14.35
CA ILE A 60 -0.69 -0.80 -14.39
C ILE A 60 -0.51 -1.93 -15.39
N ASP A 61 -0.07 -1.63 -16.61
CA ASP A 61 0.13 -2.64 -17.65
C ASP A 61 1.18 -3.68 -17.22
N ILE A 62 2.25 -3.25 -16.53
CA ILE A 62 3.26 -4.16 -15.96
C ILE A 62 2.65 -5.03 -14.88
N THR A 63 1.83 -4.45 -13.98
CA THR A 63 1.15 -5.19 -12.91
C THR A 63 0.27 -6.29 -13.49
N ASP A 64 -0.61 -5.92 -14.41
CA ASP A 64 -1.59 -6.84 -14.99
C ASP A 64 -0.93 -7.96 -15.79
N ALA A 65 0.21 -7.68 -16.43
CA ALA A 65 0.94 -8.66 -17.22
C ALA A 65 1.79 -9.63 -16.37
N VAL A 66 2.46 -9.12 -15.33
CA VAL A 66 3.46 -9.89 -14.57
C VAL A 66 2.88 -10.50 -13.29
N TRP A 67 1.83 -9.89 -12.74
CA TRP A 67 1.14 -10.33 -11.52
C TRP A 67 -0.38 -10.39 -11.70
N PRO A 68 -0.92 -11.16 -12.68
CA PRO A 68 -2.33 -11.07 -13.10
C PRO A 68 -3.35 -11.34 -11.99
N ASP A 69 -3.01 -12.10 -10.97
CA ASP A 69 -3.92 -12.44 -9.86
C ASP A 69 -3.31 -12.13 -8.49
N VAL A 70 -2.17 -11.43 -8.49
CA VAL A 70 -1.45 -11.09 -7.27
C VAL A 70 -1.46 -9.59 -7.09
N PHE A 71 -1.90 -9.16 -5.91
CA PHE A 71 -1.85 -7.77 -5.57
C PHE A 71 -0.41 -7.35 -5.23
N ILE A 72 0.10 -6.38 -5.99
CA ILE A 72 1.36 -5.71 -5.69
C ILE A 72 1.15 -4.20 -5.59
N THR A 73 1.98 -3.53 -4.80
CA THR A 73 2.02 -2.07 -4.74
C THR A 73 2.87 -1.51 -5.89
N GLU A 74 2.70 -0.25 -6.24
CA GLU A 74 3.53 0.41 -7.26
C GLU A 74 5.03 0.38 -6.93
N SER A 75 5.38 0.35 -5.64
CA SER A 75 6.76 0.22 -5.17
C SER A 75 7.41 -1.11 -5.55
N VAL A 76 6.64 -2.22 -5.66
CA VAL A 76 7.18 -3.50 -6.16
C VAL A 76 7.66 -3.34 -7.60
N ILE A 77 6.92 -2.60 -8.43
CA ILE A 77 7.33 -2.31 -9.80
C ILE A 77 8.56 -1.41 -9.82
N THR A 78 8.54 -0.33 -9.05
CA THR A 78 9.66 0.61 -8.94
C THR A 78 10.93 -0.12 -8.48
N ARG A 79 10.83 -1.01 -7.48
CA ARG A 79 11.93 -1.87 -7.03
C ARG A 79 12.39 -2.86 -8.10
N SER A 80 11.46 -3.47 -8.82
CA SER A 80 11.80 -4.38 -9.92
C SER A 80 12.59 -3.63 -11.01
N ILE A 81 12.18 -2.43 -11.36
CA ILE A 81 12.90 -1.57 -12.31
C ILE A 81 14.29 -1.18 -11.77
N ALA A 82 14.37 -0.79 -10.50
CA ALA A 82 15.66 -0.47 -9.84
C ALA A 82 16.58 -1.71 -9.80
N GLY A 83 16.03 -2.90 -9.53
CA GLY A 83 16.75 -4.17 -9.61
C GLY A 83 17.30 -4.46 -11.00
N LEU A 84 16.49 -4.27 -12.04
CA LEU A 84 16.92 -4.43 -13.44
C LEU A 84 18.01 -3.43 -13.81
N ARG A 85 17.86 -2.14 -13.44
CA ARG A 85 18.89 -1.12 -13.68
C ARG A 85 20.21 -1.49 -13.01
N ARG A 86 20.17 -1.93 -11.74
CA ARG A 86 21.37 -2.40 -11.03
C ARG A 86 22.04 -3.57 -11.75
N SER A 87 21.26 -4.52 -12.25
CA SER A 87 21.76 -5.68 -12.98
C SER A 87 22.42 -5.28 -14.31
N PHE A 88 21.87 -4.31 -15.01
CA PHE A 88 22.42 -3.77 -16.26
C PHE A 88 23.55 -2.76 -16.04
N GLY A 89 23.74 -2.24 -14.82
CA GLY A 89 24.63 -1.09 -14.56
C GLY A 89 24.08 0.19 -15.20
N ASP A 90 22.74 0.35 -15.20
CA ASP A 90 22.04 1.49 -15.81
C ASP A 90 21.90 2.64 -14.81
N ASP A 91 21.97 3.89 -15.29
CA ASP A 91 21.85 5.09 -14.47
C ASP A 91 20.49 5.78 -14.71
N VAL A 92 19.77 6.09 -13.63
CA VAL A 92 18.47 6.77 -13.68
C VAL A 92 18.55 8.14 -14.38
N LYS A 93 19.66 8.89 -14.16
CA LYS A 93 19.86 10.23 -14.73
C LYS A 93 20.31 10.23 -16.19
N ASN A 94 20.96 9.13 -16.62
CA ASN A 94 21.43 8.96 -17.99
C ASN A 94 21.18 7.51 -18.45
N PRO A 95 19.90 7.14 -18.64
CA PRO A 95 19.51 5.77 -18.87
C PRO A 95 19.99 5.28 -20.24
N ARG A 96 20.58 4.07 -20.24
CA ARG A 96 20.98 3.34 -21.45
C ARG A 96 20.02 2.21 -21.80
N PHE A 97 19.32 1.68 -20.79
CA PHE A 97 18.43 0.53 -20.93
C PHE A 97 16.98 0.90 -20.61
N ILE A 98 16.69 1.42 -19.42
CA ILE A 98 15.32 1.67 -18.98
C ILE A 98 15.15 3.15 -18.63
N GLU A 99 14.34 3.85 -19.40
CA GLU A 99 13.96 5.24 -19.15
C GLU A 99 12.70 5.32 -18.33
N THR A 100 12.66 6.22 -17.32
CA THR A 100 11.44 6.57 -16.61
C THR A 100 10.75 7.72 -17.33
N ILE A 101 9.49 7.53 -17.72
CA ILE A 101 8.63 8.57 -18.26
C ILE A 101 7.71 9.02 -17.14
N SER A 102 7.99 10.19 -16.57
CA SER A 102 7.24 10.74 -15.43
C SER A 102 5.73 10.61 -15.62
N LYS A 103 5.01 10.11 -14.60
CA LYS A 103 3.56 9.89 -14.58
C LYS A 103 3.00 8.93 -15.64
N ARG A 104 3.83 8.34 -16.50
CA ARG A 104 3.38 7.47 -17.60
C ARG A 104 3.88 6.04 -17.49
N GLY A 105 5.02 5.81 -16.81
CA GLY A 105 5.59 4.49 -16.63
C GLY A 105 7.04 4.39 -17.09
N TYR A 106 7.40 3.28 -17.72
CA TYR A 106 8.77 2.95 -18.09
C TYR A 106 8.85 2.63 -19.58
N ARG A 107 10.03 2.85 -20.18
CA ARG A 107 10.32 2.52 -21.57
C ARG A 107 11.66 1.82 -21.65
N LEU A 108 11.70 0.62 -22.24
CA LEU A 108 12.96 -0.01 -22.61
C LEU A 108 13.49 0.69 -23.88
N ILE A 109 14.61 1.39 -23.75
CA ILE A 109 15.24 2.16 -24.82
C ILE A 109 16.40 1.42 -25.50
N ALA A 110 16.96 0.40 -24.83
CA ALA A 110 17.98 -0.46 -25.41
C ALA A 110 17.38 -1.26 -26.60
N GLU A 111 18.21 -1.53 -27.61
CA GLU A 111 17.83 -2.34 -28.75
C GLU A 111 17.54 -3.78 -28.32
N VAL A 112 16.42 -4.34 -28.81
CA VAL A 112 15.99 -5.71 -28.49
C VAL A 112 16.04 -6.55 -29.74
N GLU A 113 16.88 -7.59 -29.74
CA GLU A 113 16.96 -8.58 -30.81
C GLU A 113 16.27 -9.88 -30.36
N ILE A 114 15.08 -10.14 -30.89
CA ILE A 114 14.33 -11.37 -30.63
C ILE A 114 14.57 -12.34 -31.76
N GLY A 115 15.14 -13.52 -31.47
CA GLY A 115 15.34 -14.58 -32.47
C GLY A 115 14.02 -15.00 -33.11
N ALA A 116 14.07 -15.46 -34.37
CA ALA A 116 12.95 -15.62 -35.32
C ALA A 116 11.86 -16.65 -34.96
N SER A 117 11.59 -16.92 -33.68
CA SER A 117 10.54 -17.85 -33.21
C SER A 117 9.70 -17.32 -32.05
N VAL A 118 9.56 -16.02 -31.92
CA VAL A 118 8.54 -15.47 -31.02
C VAL A 118 7.33 -15.14 -31.88
N HIS A 119 6.26 -15.92 -31.73
CA HIS A 119 4.94 -15.56 -32.22
C HIS A 119 4.60 -14.15 -31.72
N GLU A 120 3.97 -13.36 -32.61
CA GLU A 120 3.32 -12.11 -32.23
C GLU A 120 2.66 -12.26 -30.86
N PRO A 121 2.82 -11.27 -29.96
CA PRO A 121 2.07 -11.28 -28.73
C PRO A 121 0.61 -11.48 -29.14
N PRO A 122 -0.17 -12.34 -28.47
CA PRO A 122 -1.59 -12.45 -28.77
C PRO A 122 -2.10 -11.02 -28.78
N ALA A 123 -2.48 -10.58 -29.98
CA ALA A 123 -3.03 -9.25 -30.21
C ALA A 123 -3.91 -8.98 -29.01
N SER A 124 -3.57 -7.95 -28.25
CA SER A 124 -4.30 -7.51 -27.07
C SER A 124 -5.73 -8.00 -27.25
N ARG A 125 -6.13 -9.02 -26.52
CA ARG A 125 -7.55 -9.29 -26.34
C ARG A 125 -8.05 -8.05 -25.63
N ALA A 126 -8.32 -7.03 -26.44
CA ALA A 126 -9.27 -6.01 -26.06
C ALA A 126 -10.38 -6.79 -25.37
N PRO A 127 -10.68 -6.49 -24.10
CA PRO A 127 -11.70 -7.24 -23.39
C PRO A 127 -12.93 -7.24 -24.28
N LYS A 128 -13.34 -8.43 -24.78
CA LYS A 128 -14.53 -8.64 -25.62
C LYS A 128 -15.79 -8.47 -24.77
N ASN A 129 -15.73 -7.63 -23.78
CA ASN A 129 -16.86 -7.07 -23.07
C ASN A 129 -16.69 -5.55 -23.04
N VAL A 130 -17.25 -4.87 -24.03
CA VAL A 130 -17.80 -3.53 -23.88
C VAL A 130 -19.03 -3.68 -22.97
N GLY A 131 -18.85 -4.36 -21.83
CA GLY A 131 -19.75 -4.44 -20.71
C GLY A 131 -19.37 -3.34 -19.71
N LYS A 132 -20.32 -2.76 -19.01
CA LYS A 132 -20.20 -1.72 -17.99
C LYS A 132 -18.88 -1.88 -17.23
N ARG A 133 -18.01 -0.86 -17.27
CA ARG A 133 -16.76 -0.83 -16.50
C ARG A 133 -17.11 -1.03 -15.03
N ILE A 134 -16.60 -2.10 -14.41
CA ILE A 134 -16.85 -2.37 -13.00
C ILE A 134 -16.19 -1.26 -12.18
N PRO A 135 -16.94 -0.50 -11.38
CA PRO A 135 -16.42 0.72 -10.75
C PRO A 135 -15.57 0.48 -9.49
N PHE A 136 -15.41 -0.78 -9.08
CA PHE A 136 -14.70 -1.12 -7.85
C PHE A 136 -13.21 -1.32 -8.11
N VAL A 137 -12.39 -0.53 -7.42
CA VAL A 137 -10.92 -0.57 -7.51
C VAL A 137 -10.39 -1.50 -6.42
N VAL A 138 -10.02 -2.70 -6.80
CA VAL A 138 -9.41 -3.67 -5.90
C VAL A 138 -7.91 -3.67 -6.15
N GLY A 139 -7.16 -3.54 -5.07
CA GLY A 139 -5.74 -3.76 -5.18
C GLY A 139 -4.87 -2.53 -5.41
N GLN A 140 -5.45 -1.36 -5.57
CA GLN A 140 -4.74 -0.08 -5.72
C GLN A 140 -5.28 0.94 -4.71
N TRP A 141 -4.53 2.00 -4.50
CA TRP A 141 -5.03 3.16 -3.78
C TRP A 141 -6.07 3.92 -4.63
N VAL A 142 -6.96 4.63 -3.96
CA VAL A 142 -8.04 5.40 -4.59
C VAL A 142 -7.96 6.88 -4.18
N ARG A 143 -8.47 7.77 -5.03
CA ARG A 143 -8.62 9.20 -4.76
C ARG A 143 -9.82 9.77 -5.52
N GLU A 144 -10.16 11.03 -5.26
CA GLU A 144 -11.21 11.79 -5.96
C GLU A 144 -12.58 11.08 -5.89
N GLU A 145 -13.20 10.79 -7.03
CA GLU A 145 -14.53 10.16 -7.07
C GLU A 145 -14.57 8.74 -6.49
N ASN A 146 -13.44 8.05 -6.43
CA ASN A 146 -13.35 6.71 -5.85
C ASN A 146 -13.01 6.70 -4.36
N PHE A 147 -12.78 7.86 -3.75
CA PHE A 147 -12.40 8.01 -2.34
C PHE A 147 -13.63 8.35 -1.51
N TYR A 148 -14.04 7.47 -0.62
CA TYR A 148 -15.21 7.60 0.24
C TYR A 148 -14.84 7.66 1.71
N GLY A 149 -15.46 8.59 2.45
CA GLY A 149 -15.22 8.80 3.87
C GLY A 149 -13.88 9.45 4.19
N ARG A 150 -13.50 9.41 5.47
CA ARG A 150 -12.23 9.97 5.99
C ARG A 150 -12.15 11.49 6.01
N GLU A 151 -13.25 12.20 5.81
CA GLU A 151 -13.30 13.67 5.77
C GLU A 151 -12.69 14.28 7.05
N ALA A 152 -12.99 13.71 8.23
CA ALA A 152 -12.44 14.17 9.50
C ALA A 152 -10.91 14.06 9.58
N VAL A 153 -10.33 13.00 9.01
CA VAL A 153 -8.86 12.81 8.96
C VAL A 153 -8.24 13.81 7.98
N ILE A 154 -8.83 14.01 6.82
CA ILE A 154 -8.38 15.01 5.84
C ILE A 154 -8.42 16.41 6.46
N GLU A 155 -9.50 16.76 7.13
CA GLU A 155 -9.69 18.06 7.80
C GLU A 155 -8.64 18.28 8.90
N GLU A 156 -8.40 17.28 9.76
CA GLU A 156 -7.38 17.36 10.81
C GLU A 156 -5.98 17.54 10.22
N VAL A 157 -5.66 16.83 9.12
CA VAL A 157 -4.35 16.96 8.48
C VAL A 157 -4.18 18.32 7.80
N LEU A 158 -5.18 18.85 7.15
CA LEU A 158 -5.04 20.10 6.37
C LEU A 158 -5.23 21.35 7.22
N HIS A 159 -6.16 21.34 8.18
CA HIS A 159 -6.60 22.50 8.94
C HIS A 159 -6.33 22.40 10.45
N GLY A 160 -6.04 21.21 10.98
CA GLY A 160 -5.70 21.01 12.38
C GLY A 160 -4.42 21.73 12.81
N ASN A 161 -4.17 21.77 14.12
CA ASN A 161 -3.03 22.49 14.72
C ASN A 161 -1.77 21.61 14.86
N ARG A 162 -1.88 20.30 14.64
CA ARG A 162 -0.74 19.36 14.75
C ARG A 162 0.11 19.42 13.50
N ASN A 163 1.43 19.48 13.68
CA ASN A 163 2.38 19.40 12.58
C ASN A 163 2.95 18.00 12.38
N TRP A 164 2.76 17.14 13.37
CA TRP A 164 3.25 15.75 13.37
C TRP A 164 2.05 14.85 13.60
N LEU A 165 1.71 14.06 12.60
CA LEU A 165 0.54 13.20 12.62
C LEU A 165 0.96 11.78 12.25
N TRP A 166 0.39 10.81 12.95
CA TRP A 166 0.58 9.41 12.67
C TRP A 166 -0.75 8.76 12.31
N LEU A 167 -0.88 8.28 11.07
CA LEU A 167 -2.01 7.48 10.60
C LEU A 167 -1.75 6.02 10.92
N LEU A 168 -2.46 5.50 11.89
CA LEU A 168 -2.39 4.11 12.33
C LEU A 168 -3.57 3.32 11.74
N GLY A 169 -3.33 2.12 11.22
CA GLY A 169 -4.42 1.25 10.78
C GLY A 169 -3.93 -0.08 10.23
N THR A 170 -4.84 -1.03 10.16
CA THR A 170 -4.61 -2.37 9.60
C THR A 170 -4.22 -2.31 8.12
N ARG A 171 -3.78 -3.43 7.60
CA ARG A 171 -3.47 -3.55 6.15
C ARG A 171 -4.74 -3.29 5.34
N ARG A 172 -4.59 -2.57 4.21
CA ARG A 172 -5.67 -2.25 3.25
C ARG A 172 -6.85 -1.45 3.80
N ILE A 173 -6.72 -0.86 4.97
CA ILE A 173 -7.74 0.05 5.52
C ILE A 173 -7.80 1.40 4.78
N GLY A 174 -6.83 1.66 3.89
CA GLY A 174 -6.81 2.85 3.04
C GLY A 174 -5.82 3.93 3.46
N LYS A 175 -4.75 3.62 4.22
CA LYS A 175 -3.71 4.59 4.61
C LYS A 175 -3.11 5.32 3.40
N THR A 176 -2.58 4.57 2.43
CA THR A 176 -2.05 5.11 1.18
C THR A 176 -3.08 5.96 0.43
N SER A 177 -4.35 5.53 0.40
CA SER A 177 -5.43 6.30 -0.25
C SER A 177 -5.65 7.64 0.43
N VAL A 178 -5.58 7.71 1.77
CA VAL A 178 -5.65 8.98 2.51
C VAL A 178 -4.47 9.87 2.16
N LEU A 179 -3.24 9.35 2.12
CA LEU A 179 -2.06 10.12 1.74
C LEU A 179 -2.16 10.63 0.31
N LYS A 180 -2.61 9.80 -0.65
CA LYS A 180 -2.78 10.20 -2.06
C LYS A 180 -3.93 11.22 -2.24
N GLN A 181 -4.98 11.13 -1.44
CA GLN A 181 -6.04 12.14 -1.42
C GLN A 181 -5.55 13.47 -0.85
N LEU A 182 -4.76 13.46 0.23
CA LEU A 182 -4.11 14.65 0.79
C LEU A 182 -3.14 15.29 -0.21
N GLU A 183 -2.32 14.48 -0.89
CA GLU A 183 -1.43 14.92 -1.97
C GLU A 183 -2.22 15.65 -3.06
N HIS A 184 -3.33 15.05 -3.52
CA HIS A 184 -4.19 15.62 -4.56
C HIS A 184 -4.81 16.94 -4.12
N ILE A 185 -5.42 17.00 -2.93
CA ILE A 185 -6.09 18.19 -2.41
C ILE A 185 -5.07 19.35 -2.25
N ALA A 186 -3.93 19.07 -1.60
CA ALA A 186 -2.91 20.09 -1.36
C ALA A 186 -2.27 20.61 -2.66
N ALA A 187 -2.10 19.73 -3.67
CA ALA A 187 -1.59 20.11 -4.99
C ALA A 187 -2.60 20.95 -5.80
N SER A 188 -3.91 20.69 -5.62
CA SER A 188 -5.00 21.36 -6.36
C SER A 188 -5.49 22.64 -5.68
N SER A 189 -5.12 22.86 -4.40
CA SER A 189 -5.57 23.99 -3.59
C SER A 189 -4.38 24.82 -3.06
N PRO A 190 -3.77 25.68 -3.88
CA PRO A 190 -2.59 26.47 -3.48
C PRO A 190 -2.82 27.38 -2.26
N ASP A 191 -4.07 27.77 -2.01
CA ASP A 191 -4.46 28.64 -0.88
C ASP A 191 -4.26 27.95 0.49
N LEU A 192 -4.17 26.63 0.54
CA LEU A 192 -3.78 25.89 1.74
C LEU A 192 -2.33 26.16 2.17
N GLY A 193 -1.53 26.73 1.29
CA GLY A 193 -0.14 27.10 1.54
C GLY A 193 0.82 25.88 1.61
N PHE A 194 0.35 24.66 1.30
CA PHE A 194 1.17 23.46 1.30
C PHE A 194 1.72 23.12 -0.09
N VAL A 195 2.93 22.55 -0.12
CA VAL A 195 3.47 21.82 -1.26
C VAL A 195 3.66 20.37 -0.84
N PRO A 196 2.88 19.43 -1.39
CA PRO A 196 2.94 18.03 -0.97
C PRO A 196 4.11 17.28 -1.63
N VAL A 197 4.80 16.47 -0.83
CA VAL A 197 5.78 15.47 -1.26
C VAL A 197 5.36 14.14 -0.65
N PHE A 198 5.10 13.16 -1.49
CA PHE A 198 4.78 11.80 -1.08
C PHE A 198 6.07 10.97 -1.10
N TRP A 199 6.39 10.36 0.03
CA TRP A 199 7.57 9.54 0.22
C TRP A 199 7.17 8.12 0.62
N ASP A 200 7.32 7.17 -0.28
CA ASP A 200 7.11 5.76 -0.03
C ASP A 200 8.42 5.16 0.51
N LEU A 201 8.36 4.62 1.72
CA LEU A 201 9.51 3.99 2.38
C LEU A 201 9.54 2.48 2.17
N GLN A 202 8.61 1.92 1.41
CA GLN A 202 8.55 0.48 1.20
C GLN A 202 9.86 -0.05 0.59
N GLY A 203 10.57 -0.89 1.35
CA GLY A 203 11.81 -1.49 0.94
C GLY A 203 13.08 -0.65 1.13
N ALA A 204 12.94 0.52 1.76
CA ALA A 204 14.06 1.31 2.24
C ALA A 204 14.68 0.66 3.49
N ASP A 205 15.11 -0.59 3.37
CA ASP A 205 15.68 -1.35 4.50
C ASP A 205 17.14 -1.02 4.77
N ARG A 206 17.79 -0.20 3.88
CA ARG A 206 19.18 0.27 4.00
C ARG A 206 19.29 1.79 3.91
N PRO A 207 20.29 2.38 4.60
CA PRO A 207 20.49 3.84 4.56
C PRO A 207 20.64 4.43 3.16
N GLU A 208 21.32 3.72 2.24
CA GLU A 208 21.52 4.19 0.87
C GLU A 208 20.18 4.24 0.09
N GLU A 209 19.36 3.20 0.23
CA GLU A 209 18.03 3.12 -0.41
C GLU A 209 17.10 4.19 0.16
N PHE A 210 17.09 4.39 1.48
CA PHE A 210 16.35 5.45 2.13
C PHE A 210 16.65 6.86 1.57
N HIS A 211 17.93 7.14 1.28
CA HIS A 211 18.31 8.41 0.67
C HIS A 211 17.89 8.52 -0.80
N LEU A 212 17.96 7.42 -1.54
CA LEU A 212 17.54 7.35 -2.95
C LEU A 212 16.02 7.51 -3.10
N ASP A 213 15.24 6.82 -2.27
CA ASP A 213 13.78 6.91 -2.31
C ASP A 213 13.29 8.33 -2.04
N PHE A 214 13.98 9.08 -1.16
CA PHE A 214 13.65 10.50 -0.98
C PHE A 214 14.00 11.35 -2.22
N ALA A 215 15.11 11.07 -2.88
CA ALA A 215 15.47 11.76 -4.11
C ALA A 215 14.44 11.48 -5.24
N GLU A 216 13.95 10.25 -5.34
CA GLU A 216 12.87 9.88 -6.26
C GLU A 216 11.55 10.59 -5.89
N ALA A 217 11.21 10.65 -4.60
CA ALA A 217 10.03 11.39 -4.12
C ALA A 217 10.06 12.88 -4.50
N LEU A 218 11.26 13.50 -4.51
CA LEU A 218 11.43 14.87 -4.98
C LEU A 218 11.23 14.99 -6.49
N LEU A 219 11.74 14.03 -7.28
CA LEU A 219 11.52 13.99 -8.74
C LEU A 219 10.03 13.83 -9.08
N ASP A 220 9.33 12.96 -8.37
CA ASP A 220 7.87 12.81 -8.53
C ASP A 220 7.09 14.06 -8.11
N ALA A 221 7.68 14.90 -7.27
CA ALA A 221 7.11 16.19 -6.85
C ALA A 221 7.54 17.37 -7.73
N GLU A 222 8.42 17.21 -8.72
CA GLU A 222 9.07 18.29 -9.49
C GLU A 222 8.08 19.36 -10.00
N GLU A 223 7.03 18.94 -10.70
CA GLU A 223 6.01 19.89 -11.22
C GLU A 223 5.30 20.68 -10.11
N ARG A 224 5.12 20.07 -8.93
CA ARG A 224 4.51 20.77 -7.77
C ARG A 224 5.48 21.75 -7.13
N LEU A 225 6.76 21.40 -7.09
CA LEU A 225 7.85 22.24 -6.61
C LEU A 225 8.05 23.43 -7.55
N GLU A 226 8.07 23.22 -8.86
CA GLU A 226 8.17 24.29 -9.87
C GLU A 226 6.99 25.26 -9.79
N ARG A 227 5.75 24.76 -9.65
CA ARG A 227 4.57 25.59 -9.39
C ARG A 227 4.70 26.40 -8.07
N GLY A 228 5.42 25.85 -7.10
CA GLY A 228 5.82 26.53 -5.86
C GLY A 228 6.99 27.53 -6.03
N GLY A 229 7.57 27.64 -7.24
CA GLY A 229 8.71 28.48 -7.56
C GLY A 229 10.04 27.92 -7.06
N ILE A 230 10.19 26.60 -7.02
CA ILE A 230 11.40 25.89 -6.59
C ILE A 230 11.84 24.93 -7.70
N GLU A 231 13.05 25.11 -8.19
CA GLU A 231 13.70 24.17 -9.10
C GLU A 231 14.31 23.02 -8.30
N ILE A 232 14.15 21.79 -8.80
CA ILE A 232 14.58 20.59 -8.08
C ILE A 232 16.09 20.58 -7.80
N GLN A 233 16.90 21.13 -8.74
CA GLN A 233 18.34 21.23 -8.62
C GLN A 233 18.78 22.09 -7.44
N GLU A 234 17.95 23.04 -7.01
CA GLU A 234 18.23 23.91 -5.87
C GLU A 234 18.09 23.19 -4.52
N VAL A 235 17.32 22.09 -4.48
CA VAL A 235 17.00 21.38 -3.25
C VAL A 235 17.66 20.00 -3.16
N GLN A 236 17.99 19.37 -4.28
CA GLN A 236 18.77 18.14 -4.27
C GLN A 236 20.15 18.35 -3.65
N ALA A 237 20.53 17.44 -2.74
CA ALA A 237 21.79 17.44 -2.03
C ALA A 237 22.35 16.03 -1.90
N GLY A 238 23.47 15.87 -1.20
CA GLY A 238 24.16 14.59 -1.02
C GLY A 238 23.34 13.55 -0.23
N ASP A 239 22.50 14.02 0.70
CA ASP A 239 21.60 13.16 1.47
C ASP A 239 20.19 13.73 1.60
N CYS A 240 19.25 12.90 2.06
CA CYS A 240 17.85 13.28 2.21
C CYS A 240 17.64 14.39 3.27
N PHE A 241 18.46 14.41 4.34
CA PHE A 241 18.29 15.38 5.42
C PHE A 241 18.70 16.79 4.97
N GLU A 242 19.79 16.88 4.20
CA GLU A 242 20.20 18.14 3.61
C GLU A 242 19.19 18.62 2.58
N SER A 243 18.71 17.72 1.71
CA SER A 243 17.67 18.01 0.71
C SER A 243 16.38 18.49 1.38
N LEU A 244 15.90 17.80 2.43
CA LEU A 244 14.72 18.19 3.20
C LEU A 244 14.91 19.57 3.86
N GLY A 245 16.10 19.82 4.42
CA GLY A 245 16.43 21.10 5.03
C GLY A 245 16.47 22.25 4.02
N ARG A 246 17.00 22.04 2.81
CA ARG A 246 17.01 23.02 1.73
C ARG A 246 15.58 23.31 1.25
N LEU A 247 14.82 22.25 0.98
CA LEU A 247 13.42 22.35 0.54
C LEU A 247 12.57 23.15 1.53
N ARG A 248 12.65 22.82 2.83
CA ARG A 248 11.93 23.54 3.87
C ARG A 248 12.25 25.04 3.88
N ARG A 249 13.55 25.41 3.85
CA ARG A 249 13.96 26.83 3.85
C ARG A 249 13.47 27.56 2.62
N LYS A 250 13.54 26.94 1.44
CA LYS A 250 13.06 27.51 0.19
C LYS A 250 11.56 27.74 0.21
N LEU A 251 10.78 26.75 0.65
CA LEU A 251 9.32 26.88 0.77
C LEU A 251 8.92 27.99 1.75
N LEU A 252 9.55 28.06 2.92
CA LEU A 252 9.31 29.12 3.90
C LEU A 252 9.59 30.51 3.32
N SER A 253 10.67 30.68 2.56
CA SER A 253 10.99 31.95 1.92
C SER A 253 9.94 32.39 0.88
N LYS A 254 9.13 31.45 0.40
CA LYS A 254 7.99 31.68 -0.52
C LYS A 254 6.64 31.77 0.21
N GLY A 255 6.63 31.78 1.55
CA GLY A 255 5.41 31.78 2.36
C GLY A 255 4.63 30.45 2.28
N ARG A 256 5.30 29.35 1.92
CA ARG A 256 4.70 28.02 1.80
C ARG A 256 5.29 27.04 2.80
N ARG A 257 4.60 25.92 3.00
CA ARG A 257 4.99 24.84 3.92
C ARG A 257 5.07 23.51 3.17
N LEU A 258 5.98 22.64 3.58
CA LEU A 258 6.04 21.28 3.10
C LEU A 258 4.96 20.43 3.78
N LEU A 259 4.16 19.72 3.00
CA LEU A 259 3.34 18.61 3.48
C LEU A 259 4.07 17.31 3.10
N LEU A 260 4.77 16.73 4.07
CA LEU A 260 5.52 15.49 3.87
C LEU A 260 4.64 14.29 4.23
N LEU A 261 4.32 13.47 3.25
CA LEU A 261 3.43 12.32 3.34
C LEU A 261 4.27 11.04 3.24
N CYS A 262 4.53 10.39 4.37
CA CYS A 262 5.39 9.19 4.43
C CYS A 262 4.52 7.94 4.56
N ASP A 263 4.66 7.00 3.62
CA ASP A 263 3.98 5.70 3.66
C ASP A 263 4.94 4.57 4.04
N GLU A 264 4.40 3.46 4.52
CA GLU A 264 5.13 2.24 4.96
C GLU A 264 6.28 2.55 5.95
N VAL A 265 6.00 3.44 6.91
CA VAL A 265 7.00 3.99 7.84
C VAL A 265 7.58 2.92 8.78
N GLU A 266 6.98 1.75 8.88
CA GLU A 266 7.51 0.60 9.61
C GLU A 266 8.88 0.10 9.11
N GLU A 267 9.30 0.44 7.90
CA GLU A 267 10.66 0.17 7.40
C GLU A 267 11.73 0.86 8.25
N LEU A 268 11.38 1.96 8.91
CA LEU A 268 12.28 2.62 9.87
C LEU A 268 12.71 1.71 11.03
N ILE A 269 11.96 0.64 11.34
CA ILE A 269 12.33 -0.33 12.38
C ILE A 269 13.61 -1.07 11.97
N GLN A 270 13.70 -1.49 10.71
CA GLN A 270 14.91 -2.17 10.20
C GLN A 270 16.07 -1.19 10.06
N LEU A 271 15.79 0.02 9.55
CA LEU A 271 16.80 1.08 9.46
C LEU A 271 17.38 1.43 10.84
N ASN A 272 16.55 1.50 11.89
CA ASN A 272 17.01 1.77 13.25
C ASN A 272 17.94 0.68 13.80
N ARG A 273 17.70 -0.59 13.43
CA ARG A 273 18.58 -1.70 13.82
C ARG A 273 19.95 -1.61 13.16
N GLN A 274 20.04 -1.08 11.93
CA GLN A 274 21.28 -0.96 11.17
C GLN A 274 22.05 0.34 11.51
N ASP A 275 21.34 1.47 11.56
CA ASP A 275 21.89 2.78 11.89
C ASP A 275 20.94 3.60 12.80
N PRO A 276 21.05 3.47 14.12
CA PRO A 276 20.25 4.29 15.04
C PRO A 276 20.47 5.80 14.91
N SER A 277 21.61 6.22 14.32
CA SER A 277 21.90 7.64 14.12
C SER A 277 21.00 8.27 13.05
N LEU A 278 20.58 7.48 12.05
CA LEU A 278 19.69 7.89 10.98
C LEU A 278 18.32 8.27 11.53
N LEU A 279 17.76 7.43 12.42
CA LEU A 279 16.46 7.70 13.04
C LEU A 279 16.49 8.98 13.90
N ARG A 280 17.58 9.23 14.63
CA ARG A 280 17.78 10.50 15.38
C ARG A 280 17.82 11.72 14.45
N LYS A 281 18.51 11.62 13.30
CA LYS A 281 18.54 12.68 12.28
C LYS A 281 17.16 12.92 11.70
N LEU A 282 16.43 11.86 11.38
CA LEU A 282 15.06 11.92 10.83
C LEU A 282 14.10 12.60 11.80
N ARG A 283 14.14 12.18 13.08
CA ARG A 283 13.37 12.82 14.14
C ARG A 283 13.64 14.31 14.21
N ARG A 284 14.92 14.70 14.23
CA ARG A 284 15.32 16.11 14.24
C ARG A 284 14.79 16.88 13.02
N ALA A 285 14.79 16.25 11.85
CA ALA A 285 14.27 16.84 10.62
C ALA A 285 12.75 17.05 10.69
N PHE A 286 12.00 16.07 11.15
CA PHE A 286 10.54 16.16 11.32
C PHE A 286 10.14 17.19 12.40
N HIS A 287 10.84 17.20 13.53
CA HIS A 287 10.56 18.10 14.65
C HIS A 287 11.04 19.54 14.44
N SER A 288 11.49 19.90 13.23
CA SER A 288 11.75 21.31 12.94
C SER A 288 10.43 22.09 12.99
N ARG A 289 10.31 23.02 13.93
CA ARG A 289 9.04 23.64 14.37
C ARG A 289 8.26 24.35 13.27
N ASP A 290 8.93 24.85 12.23
CA ASP A 290 8.28 25.66 11.20
C ASP A 290 8.53 25.10 9.80
N GLY A 291 7.51 25.17 8.97
CA GLY A 291 7.61 24.91 7.53
C GLY A 291 7.43 23.46 7.09
N ILE A 292 7.26 22.51 8.01
CA ILE A 292 6.91 21.12 7.67
C ILE A 292 5.68 20.70 8.47
N ARG A 293 4.77 20.02 7.78
CA ARG A 293 3.76 19.15 8.37
C ARG A 293 4.03 17.73 7.87
N SER A 294 4.27 16.79 8.81
CA SER A 294 4.61 15.40 8.50
C SER A 294 3.47 14.49 8.87
N VAL A 295 3.09 13.61 7.95
CA VAL A 295 2.08 12.57 8.15
C VAL A 295 2.75 11.23 7.93
N LEU A 296 2.87 10.43 8.97
CA LEU A 296 3.43 9.08 8.93
C LEU A 296 2.29 8.07 8.83
N ALA A 297 2.29 7.19 7.86
CA ALA A 297 1.31 6.11 7.75
C ALA A 297 1.99 4.75 7.98
N SER A 298 1.45 3.97 8.90
CA SER A 298 2.00 2.65 9.24
C SER A 298 0.97 1.71 9.87
N SER A 299 1.35 0.46 10.04
CA SER A 299 0.69 -0.50 10.91
C SER A 299 1.08 -0.29 12.39
N SER A 300 0.48 -1.08 13.29
CA SER A 300 0.80 -1.07 14.72
C SER A 300 2.25 -1.47 15.04
N ARG A 301 2.98 -2.08 14.10
CA ARG A 301 4.41 -2.40 14.27
C ARG A 301 5.26 -1.20 14.67
N LEU A 302 4.88 0.01 14.23
CA LEU A 302 5.65 1.22 14.50
C LEU A 302 5.72 1.56 16.00
N TRP A 303 4.82 1.02 16.84
CA TRP A 303 4.92 1.17 18.30
C TRP A 303 6.26 0.70 18.86
N GLN A 304 6.97 -0.21 18.18
CA GLN A 304 8.33 -0.62 18.56
C GLN A 304 9.33 0.54 18.60
N LEU A 305 9.06 1.64 17.88
CA LEU A 305 9.86 2.87 17.91
C LEU A 305 9.36 3.89 18.95
N ALA A 306 8.30 3.58 19.69
CA ALA A 306 7.82 4.40 20.80
C ALA A 306 8.56 4.12 22.11
N GLU A 307 9.23 2.98 22.21
CA GLU A 307 10.07 2.64 23.36
C GLU A 307 11.33 3.51 23.34
N ALA A 308 11.62 4.14 24.47
CA ALA A 308 12.81 4.96 24.61
C ALA A 308 14.02 4.07 24.91
N ASP A 309 15.12 4.29 24.21
CA ASP A 309 16.43 3.97 24.77
C ASP A 309 16.67 4.89 26.00
N GLU A 310 17.35 4.39 27.04
CA GLU A 310 17.54 5.11 28.31
C GLU A 310 18.05 6.55 28.15
N ASP A 311 18.71 6.87 27.03
CA ASP A 311 19.36 8.15 26.76
C ASP A 311 18.65 9.05 25.72
N THR A 312 17.56 8.63 25.07
CA THR A 312 16.92 9.39 23.99
C THR A 312 15.39 9.40 24.09
N SER A 313 14.77 10.53 23.74
CA SER A 313 13.32 10.58 23.60
C SER A 313 12.85 9.67 22.45
N PRO A 314 11.71 8.98 22.59
CA PRO A 314 11.16 8.11 21.56
C PRO A 314 10.98 8.80 20.21
N PHE A 315 11.15 8.06 19.10
CA PHE A 315 10.94 8.60 17.75
C PHE A 315 9.53 9.15 17.56
N LEU A 316 8.53 8.48 18.12
CA LEU A 316 7.10 8.86 18.00
C LEU A 316 6.66 9.96 18.96
N ASP A 317 7.57 10.52 19.78
CA ASP A 317 7.24 11.67 20.63
C ASP A 317 6.75 12.85 19.77
N GLY A 318 5.58 13.40 20.10
CA GLY A 318 4.89 14.43 19.31
C GLY A 318 3.99 13.91 18.17
N PHE A 319 4.14 12.66 17.73
CA PHE A 319 3.21 12.01 16.80
C PHE A 319 2.03 11.34 17.49
N THR A 320 2.18 11.04 18.79
CA THR A 320 1.13 10.45 19.59
C THR A 320 0.18 11.51 20.16
N PRO A 321 -1.14 11.20 20.38
CA PRO A 321 -1.80 9.97 19.96
C PRO A 321 -1.96 9.86 18.43
N PRO A 322 -1.98 8.64 17.88
CA PRO A 322 -2.20 8.44 16.46
C PRO A 322 -3.63 8.82 16.03
N LEU A 323 -3.80 9.09 14.75
CA LEU A 323 -5.09 9.14 14.08
C LEU A 323 -5.40 7.72 13.58
N SER A 324 -6.25 7.01 14.28
CA SER A 324 -6.62 5.64 13.90
C SER A 324 -7.54 5.61 12.69
N LEU A 325 -7.20 4.78 11.72
CA LEU A 325 -8.04 4.48 10.57
C LEU A 325 -8.68 3.10 10.79
N GLY A 326 -9.87 3.11 11.34
CA GLY A 326 -10.70 1.90 11.46
C GLY A 326 -11.60 1.70 10.24
N SER A 327 -12.68 0.93 10.38
CA SER A 327 -13.73 0.76 9.38
C SER A 327 -14.35 2.11 8.97
N LEU A 328 -14.99 2.17 7.80
CA LEU A 328 -15.76 3.33 7.36
C LEU A 328 -17.01 3.50 8.25
N SER A 329 -17.52 4.73 8.33
CA SER A 329 -18.86 4.95 8.89
C SER A 329 -19.92 4.25 8.05
N ASP A 330 -21.07 3.95 8.62
CA ASP A 330 -22.18 3.33 7.92
C ASP A 330 -22.58 4.11 6.67
N ALA A 331 -22.63 5.43 6.76
CA ALA A 331 -22.94 6.30 5.64
C ALA A 331 -21.89 6.18 4.52
N SER A 332 -20.61 6.28 4.86
CA SER A 332 -19.52 6.21 3.88
C SER A 332 -19.38 4.83 3.25
N ALA A 333 -19.60 3.77 4.04
CA ALA A 333 -19.61 2.39 3.53
C ALA A 333 -20.76 2.16 2.54
N ARG A 334 -21.96 2.68 2.87
CA ARG A 334 -23.11 2.66 1.96
C ARG A 334 -22.82 3.42 0.65
N GLU A 335 -22.24 4.61 0.75
CA GLU A 335 -21.85 5.40 -0.43
C GLU A 335 -20.84 4.64 -1.31
N LEU A 336 -19.87 3.96 -0.69
CA LEU A 336 -18.87 3.14 -1.38
C LEU A 336 -19.53 1.95 -2.12
N VAL A 337 -20.47 1.23 -1.49
CA VAL A 337 -21.20 0.12 -2.14
C VAL A 337 -22.02 0.64 -3.31
N LEU A 338 -22.74 1.74 -3.13
CA LEU A 338 -23.58 2.34 -4.17
C LEU A 338 -22.79 3.08 -5.24
N GLN A 339 -21.51 3.35 -5.03
CA GLN A 339 -20.70 4.21 -5.90
C GLN A 339 -21.39 5.56 -6.17
N SER A 340 -21.85 6.20 -5.10
CA SER A 340 -22.78 7.34 -5.14
C SER A 340 -22.25 8.55 -5.90
N ARG A 341 -20.93 8.69 -6.01
CA ARG A 341 -20.24 9.80 -6.74
C ARG A 341 -20.22 9.61 -8.25
N LEU A 342 -20.52 8.40 -8.73
CA LEU A 342 -20.63 8.13 -10.16
C LEU A 342 -22.00 8.57 -10.72
N PRO A 343 -22.09 8.91 -12.02
CA PRO A 343 -23.34 9.09 -12.71
C PRO A 343 -24.25 7.86 -12.53
N GLU A 344 -25.56 8.06 -12.38
CA GLU A 344 -26.53 7.00 -12.07
C GLU A 344 -26.44 5.80 -13.04
N ALA A 345 -26.25 6.05 -14.33
CA ALA A 345 -26.10 5.01 -15.36
C ALA A 345 -24.85 4.13 -15.20
N ALA A 346 -23.85 4.61 -14.44
CA ALA A 346 -22.58 3.89 -14.18
C ALA A 346 -22.55 3.18 -12.82
N ARG A 347 -23.57 3.41 -11.98
CA ARG A 347 -23.67 2.77 -10.66
C ARG A 347 -23.94 1.27 -10.76
N PRO A 348 -23.48 0.48 -9.79
CA PRO A 348 -23.61 -0.99 -9.83
C PRO A 348 -25.06 -1.50 -9.74
N GLY A 349 -25.97 -0.74 -9.10
CA GLY A 349 -27.39 -1.06 -9.01
C GLY A 349 -27.73 -2.07 -7.91
N PHE A 350 -26.95 -2.15 -6.84
CA PHE A 350 -27.27 -2.96 -5.66
C PHE A 350 -28.57 -2.48 -4.98
N SER A 351 -29.40 -3.42 -4.56
CA SER A 351 -30.60 -3.16 -3.74
C SER A 351 -30.18 -2.77 -2.30
N ASP A 352 -31.12 -2.15 -1.57
CA ASP A 352 -30.87 -1.78 -0.16
C ASP A 352 -30.53 -3.00 0.72
N ASP A 353 -31.17 -4.15 0.47
CA ASP A 353 -30.87 -5.41 1.16
C ASP A 353 -29.44 -5.91 0.86
N GLU A 354 -29.03 -5.89 -0.41
CA GLU A 354 -27.66 -6.27 -0.79
C GLU A 354 -26.63 -5.32 -0.19
N VAL A 355 -26.90 -4.03 -0.16
CA VAL A 355 -26.03 -3.02 0.46
C VAL A 355 -25.82 -3.33 1.94
N GLU A 356 -26.88 -3.65 2.67
CA GLU A 356 -26.78 -3.95 4.10
C GLU A 356 -26.04 -5.27 4.37
N ARG A 357 -26.32 -6.30 3.56
CA ARG A 357 -25.62 -7.59 3.62
C ARG A 357 -24.14 -7.46 3.32
N ILE A 358 -23.76 -6.67 2.30
CA ILE A 358 -22.35 -6.40 1.96
C ILE A 358 -21.65 -5.68 3.11
N ARG A 359 -22.28 -4.65 3.66
CA ARG A 359 -21.73 -3.87 4.77
C ARG A 359 -21.51 -4.74 6.01
N SER A 360 -22.53 -5.50 6.40
CA SER A 360 -22.48 -6.41 7.54
C SER A 360 -21.40 -7.51 7.35
N ALA A 361 -21.35 -8.12 6.16
CA ALA A 361 -20.35 -9.13 5.86
C ALA A 361 -18.91 -8.62 5.97
N CYS A 362 -18.67 -7.38 5.53
CA CYS A 362 -17.34 -6.75 5.49
C CYS A 362 -16.99 -5.98 6.76
N GLY A 363 -17.92 -5.75 7.71
CA GLY A 363 -17.69 -4.87 8.86
C GLY A 363 -17.29 -3.45 8.44
N ASN A 364 -17.85 -2.94 7.35
CA ASN A 364 -17.52 -1.64 6.75
C ASN A 364 -16.03 -1.46 6.37
N HIS A 365 -15.25 -2.54 6.24
CA HIS A 365 -13.86 -2.46 5.83
C HIS A 365 -13.76 -2.12 4.33
N PRO A 366 -13.11 -1.00 3.92
CA PRO A 366 -13.19 -0.48 2.55
C PRO A 366 -12.68 -1.46 1.48
N TYR A 367 -11.60 -2.17 1.75
CA TYR A 367 -11.07 -3.18 0.82
C TYR A 367 -12.01 -4.38 0.67
N GLN A 368 -12.53 -4.91 1.79
CA GLN A 368 -13.45 -6.05 1.75
C GLN A 368 -14.73 -5.69 1.00
N ILE A 369 -15.27 -4.48 1.19
CA ILE A 369 -16.43 -3.97 0.44
C ILE A 369 -16.12 -3.97 -1.06
N GLN A 370 -15.01 -3.36 -1.48
CA GLN A 370 -14.65 -3.27 -2.90
C GLN A 370 -14.44 -4.65 -3.53
N LEU A 371 -13.79 -5.55 -2.80
CA LEU A 371 -13.57 -6.93 -3.24
C LEU A 371 -14.89 -7.69 -3.40
N LEU A 372 -15.77 -7.62 -2.38
CA LEU A 372 -17.06 -8.31 -2.40
C LEU A 372 -17.99 -7.77 -3.49
N CYS A 373 -18.08 -6.45 -3.62
CA CYS A 373 -18.87 -5.82 -4.67
C CYS A 373 -18.38 -6.21 -6.07
N ARG A 374 -17.07 -6.19 -6.29
CA ARG A 374 -16.47 -6.61 -7.58
C ARG A 374 -16.80 -8.08 -7.88
N ARG A 375 -16.57 -9.00 -6.92
CA ARG A 375 -16.87 -10.43 -7.08
C ARG A 375 -18.36 -10.68 -7.32
N THR A 376 -19.23 -9.94 -6.62
CA THR A 376 -20.69 -10.04 -6.83
C THR A 376 -21.07 -9.65 -8.26
N LEU A 377 -20.52 -8.58 -8.81
CA LEU A 377 -20.78 -8.18 -10.19
C LEU A 377 -20.18 -9.15 -11.22
N ASP A 378 -19.00 -9.71 -10.95
CA ASP A 378 -18.35 -10.70 -11.82
C ASP A 378 -19.12 -12.03 -11.85
N ARG A 379 -19.70 -12.46 -10.71
CA ARG A 379 -20.41 -13.74 -10.55
C ARG A 379 -21.92 -13.62 -10.72
N GLY A 380 -22.47 -12.42 -10.60
CA GLY A 380 -23.91 -12.16 -10.63
C GLY A 380 -24.69 -12.69 -9.41
N ASN A 381 -23.97 -13.06 -8.31
CA ASN A 381 -24.59 -13.61 -7.10
C ASN A 381 -23.76 -13.27 -5.86
N LEU A 382 -24.39 -12.62 -4.88
CA LEU A 382 -23.75 -12.16 -3.64
C LEU A 382 -23.35 -13.33 -2.72
N ASP A 383 -24.19 -14.36 -2.58
CA ASP A 383 -23.91 -15.49 -1.69
C ASP A 383 -22.68 -16.28 -2.16
N ASN A 384 -22.57 -16.52 -3.46
CA ASN A 384 -21.40 -17.17 -4.04
C ASN A 384 -20.12 -16.32 -3.84
N ALA A 385 -20.23 -15.00 -3.98
CA ALA A 385 -19.10 -14.10 -3.76
C ALA A 385 -18.65 -14.07 -2.29
N ILE A 386 -19.58 -14.12 -1.33
CA ILE A 386 -19.28 -14.22 0.10
C ILE A 386 -18.51 -15.53 0.39
N GLU A 387 -19.01 -16.67 -0.09
CA GLU A 387 -18.34 -17.94 0.12
C GLU A 387 -16.95 -17.99 -0.54
N GLU A 388 -16.80 -17.43 -1.73
CA GLU A 388 -15.51 -17.35 -2.41
C GLU A 388 -14.49 -16.54 -1.61
N ILE A 389 -14.88 -15.38 -1.07
CA ILE A 389 -13.99 -14.52 -0.27
C ILE A 389 -13.65 -15.17 1.07
N ALA A 390 -14.59 -15.88 1.69
CA ALA A 390 -14.35 -16.57 2.95
C ALA A 390 -13.24 -17.63 2.86
N HIS A 391 -13.00 -18.18 1.66
CA HIS A 391 -11.93 -19.15 1.40
C HIS A 391 -10.74 -18.55 0.63
N ASP A 392 -10.71 -17.24 0.41
CA ASP A 392 -9.64 -16.56 -0.33
C ASP A 392 -8.36 -16.52 0.50
N ARG A 393 -7.30 -17.17 -0.01
CA ARG A 393 -5.99 -17.24 0.67
C ARG A 393 -5.36 -15.89 0.89
N ALA A 394 -5.57 -14.94 -0.02
CA ALA A 394 -5.01 -13.58 0.12
C ALA A 394 -5.70 -12.84 1.28
N VAL A 395 -7.02 -12.98 1.42
CA VAL A 395 -7.77 -12.41 2.55
C VAL A 395 -7.33 -13.05 3.86
N SER A 396 -7.21 -14.38 3.90
CA SER A 396 -6.70 -15.13 5.07
C SER A 396 -5.29 -14.69 5.47
N PHE A 397 -4.41 -14.47 4.49
CA PHE A 397 -3.06 -13.97 4.74
C PHE A 397 -3.06 -12.57 5.39
N PHE A 398 -3.94 -11.65 4.94
CA PHE A 398 -4.02 -10.33 5.59
C PHE A 398 -4.47 -10.44 7.03
N PHE A 399 -5.47 -11.27 7.32
CA PHE A 399 -5.91 -11.49 8.69
C PHE A 399 -4.79 -12.08 9.57
N SER A 400 -4.04 -13.05 9.05
CA SER A 400 -2.94 -13.66 9.80
C SER A 400 -1.85 -12.66 10.15
N VAL A 401 -1.51 -11.75 9.23
CA VAL A 401 -0.51 -10.70 9.48
C VAL A 401 -1.03 -9.68 10.50
N ASP A 402 -2.26 -9.15 10.30
CA ASP A 402 -2.82 -8.17 11.23
C ASP A 402 -3.02 -8.78 12.63
N PHE A 403 -3.50 -10.01 12.73
CA PHE A 403 -3.63 -10.73 14.00
C PHE A 403 -2.29 -10.98 14.69
N GLY A 404 -1.24 -11.29 13.92
CA GLY A 404 0.12 -11.45 14.44
C GLY A 404 0.72 -10.17 15.05
N LEU A 405 0.21 -9.00 14.64
CA LEU A 405 0.64 -7.69 15.15
C LEU A 405 -0.08 -7.26 16.43
N LEU A 406 -1.14 -7.93 16.83
CA LEU A 406 -1.91 -7.64 18.03
C LEU A 406 -1.17 -8.11 19.29
N GLY A 407 -1.43 -7.45 20.40
CA GLY A 407 -1.01 -7.90 21.72
C GLY A 407 -1.74 -9.19 22.18
N GLU A 408 -1.22 -9.83 23.21
CA GLU A 408 -1.81 -11.08 23.72
C GLU A 408 -3.25 -10.90 24.20
N ALA A 409 -3.52 -9.84 24.96
CA ALA A 409 -4.87 -9.52 25.44
C ALA A 409 -5.84 -9.27 24.28
N GLU A 410 -5.43 -8.53 23.26
CA GLU A 410 -6.24 -8.25 22.06
C GLU A 410 -6.58 -9.54 21.32
N ARG A 411 -5.61 -10.43 21.13
CA ARG A 411 -5.81 -11.74 20.47
C ARG A 411 -6.76 -12.64 21.28
N THR A 412 -6.61 -12.64 22.60
CA THR A 412 -7.48 -13.42 23.50
C THR A 412 -8.91 -12.91 23.43
N ILE A 413 -9.12 -11.59 23.47
CA ILE A 413 -10.44 -10.96 23.34
C ILE A 413 -11.09 -11.31 21.99
N LEU A 414 -10.34 -11.25 20.88
CA LEU A 414 -10.89 -11.64 19.58
C LEU A 414 -11.32 -13.11 19.54
N ARG A 415 -10.56 -14.03 20.18
CA ARG A 415 -10.95 -15.44 20.29
C ARG A 415 -12.24 -15.63 21.10
N VAL A 416 -12.37 -14.92 22.23
CA VAL A 416 -13.60 -14.93 23.04
C VAL A 416 -14.81 -14.45 22.23
N LEU A 417 -14.63 -13.40 21.41
CA LEU A 417 -15.69 -12.83 20.57
C LEU A 417 -16.10 -13.69 19.36
N VAL A 418 -15.38 -14.77 19.04
CA VAL A 418 -15.80 -15.74 18.01
C VAL A 418 -17.14 -16.35 18.35
N ASP A 419 -17.38 -16.67 19.62
CA ASP A 419 -18.60 -17.35 20.10
C ASP A 419 -19.84 -16.45 20.10
N GLY A 420 -19.67 -15.13 20.05
CA GLY A 420 -20.78 -14.18 19.94
C GLY A 420 -20.51 -12.80 20.53
N PRO A 421 -21.53 -11.92 20.50
CA PRO A 421 -21.42 -10.61 21.09
C PRO A 421 -21.47 -10.68 22.62
N TYR A 422 -20.49 -10.02 23.29
CA TYR A 422 -20.40 -10.01 24.75
C TYR A 422 -20.25 -8.60 25.31
N SER A 423 -20.70 -8.40 26.56
CA SER A 423 -20.42 -7.18 27.34
C SER A 423 -18.95 -7.15 27.79
N SER A 424 -18.42 -5.99 28.15
CA SER A 424 -17.03 -5.84 28.59
C SER A 424 -16.77 -6.68 29.89
N GLU A 425 -17.77 -6.80 30.78
CA GLU A 425 -17.66 -7.59 32.01
C GLU A 425 -17.47 -9.08 31.67
N ARG A 426 -18.30 -9.61 30.75
CA ARG A 426 -18.19 -11.00 30.34
C ARG A 426 -16.89 -11.29 29.58
N ILE A 427 -16.43 -10.36 28.79
CA ILE A 427 -15.12 -10.49 28.12
C ILE A 427 -14.00 -10.57 29.15
N ALA A 428 -14.04 -9.78 30.22
CA ALA A 428 -13.06 -9.83 31.30
C ALA A 428 -13.06 -11.20 32.01
N GLU A 429 -14.25 -11.73 32.30
CA GLU A 429 -14.39 -13.06 32.93
C GLU A 429 -13.84 -14.18 32.04
N GLU A 430 -14.17 -14.18 30.73
CA GLU A 430 -13.78 -15.25 29.78
C GLU A 430 -12.31 -15.16 29.32
N SER A 431 -11.73 -13.95 29.30
CA SER A 431 -10.35 -13.71 28.87
C SER A 431 -9.31 -13.76 30.00
N GLU A 432 -9.75 -13.86 31.24
CA GLU A 432 -8.90 -13.82 32.47
C GLU A 432 -8.02 -12.55 32.55
N HIS A 433 -8.49 -11.43 31.98
CA HIS A 433 -7.82 -10.12 32.02
C HIS A 433 -8.53 -9.17 32.96
N THR A 434 -7.80 -8.17 33.48
CA THR A 434 -8.39 -7.13 34.30
C THR A 434 -9.37 -6.25 33.51
N PRO A 435 -10.40 -5.66 34.16
CA PRO A 435 -11.31 -4.74 33.46
C PRO A 435 -10.61 -3.58 32.75
N GLU A 436 -9.52 -3.08 33.30
CA GLU A 436 -8.70 -2.01 32.74
C GLU A 436 -7.99 -2.46 31.46
N GLU A 437 -7.38 -3.64 31.46
CA GLU A 437 -6.74 -4.23 30.26
C GLU A 437 -7.76 -4.51 29.17
N VAL A 438 -8.93 -5.05 29.53
CA VAL A 438 -10.02 -5.29 28.60
C VAL A 438 -10.51 -3.98 27.99
N ALA A 439 -10.71 -2.93 28.80
CA ALA A 439 -11.17 -1.64 28.29
C ALA A 439 -10.15 -1.03 27.30
N ALA A 440 -8.86 -1.09 27.63
CA ALA A 440 -7.80 -0.60 26.75
C ALA A 440 -7.73 -1.39 25.43
N SER A 441 -7.78 -2.72 25.50
CA SER A 441 -7.75 -3.60 24.31
C SER A 441 -9.00 -3.45 23.45
N LEU A 442 -10.19 -3.33 24.03
CA LEU A 442 -11.43 -3.06 23.30
C LEU A 442 -11.38 -1.71 22.56
N ALA A 443 -10.82 -0.68 23.21
CA ALA A 443 -10.62 0.61 22.53
C ALA A 443 -9.68 0.47 21.34
N ALA A 444 -8.52 -0.17 21.52
CA ALA A 444 -7.55 -0.40 20.44
C ALA A 444 -8.13 -1.23 19.29
N LEU A 445 -8.83 -2.33 19.57
CA LEU A 445 -9.47 -3.18 18.56
C LEU A 445 -10.59 -2.43 17.81
N SER A 446 -11.35 -1.58 18.52
CA SER A 446 -12.38 -0.72 17.91
C SER A 446 -11.75 0.33 16.99
N ASP A 447 -10.69 1.00 17.43
CA ASP A 447 -9.95 2.00 16.67
C ASP A 447 -9.34 1.41 15.38
N LEU A 448 -8.94 0.14 15.42
CA LEU A 448 -8.47 -0.61 14.25
C LEU A 448 -9.62 -1.15 13.37
N GLY A 449 -10.88 -1.05 13.81
CA GLY A 449 -12.05 -1.55 13.08
C GLY A 449 -12.19 -3.07 13.06
N LEU A 450 -11.57 -3.79 14.02
CA LEU A 450 -11.62 -5.24 14.12
C LEU A 450 -12.88 -5.70 14.89
N ILE A 451 -13.38 -4.85 15.78
CA ILE A 451 -14.63 -5.08 16.52
C ILE A 451 -15.59 -3.91 16.32
N ALA A 452 -16.87 -4.20 16.51
CA ALA A 452 -17.96 -3.22 16.49
C ALA A 452 -18.84 -3.39 17.74
N ARG A 453 -19.80 -2.48 17.92
CA ARG A 453 -20.85 -2.63 18.93
C ARG A 453 -22.16 -3.00 18.25
N ASP A 454 -22.83 -4.00 18.78
CA ASP A 454 -24.18 -4.35 18.38
C ASP A 454 -25.22 -3.32 18.90
N PRO A 455 -26.48 -3.39 18.46
CA PRO A 455 -27.53 -2.48 18.93
C PRO A 455 -27.80 -2.53 20.45
N GLN A 456 -27.35 -3.58 21.15
CA GLN A 456 -27.45 -3.74 22.61
C GLN A 456 -26.20 -3.22 23.32
N GLY A 457 -25.22 -2.68 22.59
CA GLY A 457 -23.97 -2.12 23.12
C GLY A 457 -22.90 -3.16 23.45
N ARG A 458 -23.10 -4.44 23.10
CA ARG A 458 -22.13 -5.51 23.29
C ARG A 458 -21.08 -5.46 22.17
N HIS A 459 -19.90 -5.97 22.46
CA HIS A 459 -18.81 -6.03 21.48
C HIS A 459 -18.91 -7.31 20.63
N GLU A 460 -18.67 -7.17 19.33
CA GLU A 460 -18.63 -8.28 18.38
C GLU A 460 -17.52 -8.08 17.36
N ILE A 461 -17.10 -9.15 16.70
CA ILE A 461 -16.16 -9.06 15.58
C ILE A 461 -16.84 -8.35 14.40
N ALA A 462 -16.22 -7.28 13.89
CA ALA A 462 -16.83 -6.40 12.89
C ALA A 462 -17.10 -7.11 11.55
N SER A 463 -16.21 -7.97 11.09
CA SER A 463 -16.31 -8.66 9.79
C SER A 463 -16.61 -10.13 9.97
N GLN A 464 -17.61 -10.65 9.22
CA GLN A 464 -17.88 -12.08 9.20
C GLN A 464 -16.71 -12.90 8.61
N PHE A 465 -15.91 -12.31 7.70
CA PHE A 465 -14.74 -12.97 7.15
C PHE A 465 -13.64 -13.15 8.21
N LEU A 466 -13.42 -12.12 9.04
CA LEU A 466 -12.48 -12.21 10.16
C LEU A 466 -12.97 -13.23 11.20
N ARG A 467 -14.27 -13.20 11.54
CA ARG A 467 -14.87 -14.15 12.50
C ARG A 467 -14.66 -15.59 12.01
N ARG A 468 -14.96 -15.87 10.74
CA ARG A 468 -14.79 -17.19 10.15
C ARG A 468 -13.33 -17.63 10.16
N TRP A 469 -12.43 -16.75 9.75
CA TRP A 469 -11.00 -17.03 9.77
C TRP A 469 -10.51 -17.41 11.18
N LEU A 470 -10.95 -16.68 12.20
CA LEU A 470 -10.62 -16.99 13.59
C LEU A 470 -11.21 -18.33 14.06
N SER A 471 -12.43 -18.68 13.62
CA SER A 471 -13.08 -19.97 13.99
C SER A 471 -12.43 -21.18 13.30
N GLU A 472 -11.89 -21.02 12.09
CA GLU A 472 -11.30 -22.11 11.31
C GLU A 472 -9.80 -22.30 11.55
N GLY A 473 -9.07 -21.26 11.94
CA GLY A 473 -7.60 -21.20 11.92
C GLY A 473 -6.90 -20.89 13.23
N ALA A 474 -7.61 -20.55 14.28
CA ALA A 474 -6.96 -20.21 15.55
C ALA A 474 -6.30 -21.43 16.25
N ASP A 475 -6.63 -22.66 15.88
CA ASP A 475 -6.10 -23.89 16.46
C ASP A 475 -4.99 -24.57 15.65
N SER A 476 -4.77 -24.20 14.38
CA SER A 476 -3.68 -24.77 13.60
C SER A 476 -2.40 -23.94 13.78
N GLY A 477 -1.48 -24.42 14.60
CA GLY A 477 -0.18 -23.80 14.92
C GLY A 477 0.78 -23.65 13.73
N GLU A 478 0.33 -23.07 12.61
CA GLU A 478 1.17 -22.75 11.43
C GLU A 478 1.81 -21.35 11.49
N ALA A 479 1.51 -20.54 12.52
CA ALA A 479 2.17 -19.24 12.73
C ALA A 479 3.66 -19.35 13.14
N SER A 480 4.20 -20.57 13.34
CA SER A 480 5.58 -20.80 13.84
C SER A 480 6.62 -21.11 12.76
N ARG A 481 6.36 -20.91 11.47
CA ARG A 481 7.29 -21.28 10.39
C ARG A 481 7.69 -20.14 9.43
N VAL A 482 7.69 -18.90 9.87
CA VAL A 482 8.24 -17.77 9.09
C VAL A 482 9.45 -17.13 9.80
N GLU A 483 10.00 -17.78 10.82
CA GLU A 483 11.31 -17.42 11.38
C GLU A 483 12.29 -18.58 11.16
N SER A 484 12.84 -18.69 9.96
CA SER A 484 14.13 -19.37 9.71
C SER A 484 14.70 -18.94 8.36
#